data_9db292a13503bc6ed31ecf8e55ca6f2e
#
_entry.id   9db292a13503bc6ed31ecf8e55ca6f2e
#
_cell.length_a   1.000
_cell.length_b   1.000
_cell.length_c   1.000
_cell.angle_alpha   90.00
_cell.angle_beta   90.00
_cell.angle_gamma   90.00
#
_symmetry.space_group_name_H-M   'P 1'
#
loop_
_entity.id
_entity.type
_entity.pdbx_description
1 polymer ?
#
loop_
_entity_poly.entity_id
_entity_poly.type
_entity_poly.pdbx_seq_one_letter_code
_entity_poly.pdbx_strand_id
1 'polypeptide(L)'
;VSSLPSTGRTLAEWTAASRSDFAAAAESLRALRENLDTGSNAWISRIPAKRLEEEIRRLQKLPPSLPLYGVPFAVKDNFDAAGWPTTAGCPGFAYHPTISAPAVARLEAAGAILVGKTNLDQFATGLAGTRSPYGAVVNPFDRAYVAGGSSAGSAVAVAEGLVPLALGTDAAGSGRIPAGFNNVVGLKTTRGRCSKQGVVPACPSLDCIAVFALTADDAGVALDVIEGYDPEDPWSRSDPTTDSAPSIPKSLAIPQSTEWFGDNRAELAWLGTMARMEDMGMALHAVDFTPLFELASLLYHGPWVAERHAALGGFIEARPEAVDPVVRTIIARGREFSASDVFEARQRRQELLCEVRALFARHDALLVPTAPSHPLLSAIAGEPLEQDSRLG
;
A
#
# COMPACT_ATOMS: atom_id res chain seq x y z
N VAL A 1 -2.68 -10.25 27.46
CA VAL A 1 -2.10 -9.06 26.80
C VAL A 1 -0.79 -9.54 26.20
N SER A 2 -0.77 -9.89 24.91
CA SER A 2 0.47 -10.17 24.21
C SER A 2 1.33 -8.90 24.24
N SER A 3 2.62 -9.06 24.52
CA SER A 3 3.58 -7.96 24.41
C SER A 3 3.42 -7.30 23.05
N LEU A 4 3.27 -5.97 23.02
CA LEU A 4 3.31 -5.20 21.78
C LEU A 4 4.54 -5.63 20.97
N PRO A 5 4.44 -5.71 19.61
CA PRO A 5 5.59 -6.00 18.78
C PRO A 5 6.74 -5.05 19.15
N SER A 6 7.96 -5.54 19.16
CA SER A 6 9.15 -4.72 19.43
C SER A 6 9.14 -3.55 18.45
N THR A 7 9.41 -2.34 18.95
CA THR A 7 9.59 -1.17 18.09
C THR A 7 10.74 -1.45 17.14
N GLY A 8 10.45 -1.58 15.83
CA GLY A 8 11.46 -1.76 14.79
C GLY A 8 12.39 -0.54 14.71
N ARG A 9 13.53 -0.70 14.08
CA ARG A 9 14.44 0.42 13.78
C ARG A 9 13.86 1.26 12.63
N THR A 10 13.98 2.57 12.74
CA THR A 10 13.68 3.54 11.67
C THR A 10 14.71 3.47 10.53
N LEU A 11 14.43 4.10 9.39
CA LEU A 11 15.39 4.24 8.30
C LEU A 11 16.68 4.95 8.77
N ALA A 12 16.51 6.00 9.55
CA ALA A 12 17.64 6.76 10.10
C ALA A 12 18.54 5.90 11.02
N GLU A 13 17.93 5.10 11.89
CA GLU A 13 18.66 4.19 12.78
C GLU A 13 19.40 3.08 12.03
N TRP A 14 18.78 2.48 11.02
CA TRP A 14 19.44 1.49 10.16
C TRP A 14 20.62 2.09 9.40
N THR A 15 20.42 3.24 8.78
CA THR A 15 21.46 3.93 8.01
C THR A 15 22.62 4.35 8.91
N ALA A 16 22.33 4.91 10.08
CA ALA A 16 23.37 5.30 11.05
C ALA A 16 24.18 4.09 11.55
N ALA A 17 23.51 2.99 11.90
CA ALA A 17 24.16 1.76 12.32
C ALA A 17 25.08 1.19 11.21
N SER A 18 24.59 1.15 9.97
CA SER A 18 25.35 0.63 8.82
C SER A 18 26.57 1.49 8.47
N ARG A 19 26.48 2.80 8.71
CA ARG A 19 27.62 3.73 8.50
C ARG A 19 28.64 3.67 9.62
N SER A 20 28.21 3.45 10.85
CA SER A 20 29.10 3.45 12.03
C SER A 20 29.86 2.14 12.18
N ASP A 21 29.19 1.00 11.97
CA ASP A 21 29.77 -0.34 12.07
C ASP A 21 29.11 -1.28 11.05
N PHE A 22 29.70 -1.36 9.88
CA PHE A 22 29.19 -2.20 8.80
C PHE A 22 29.18 -3.70 9.17
N ALA A 23 30.15 -4.19 9.95
CA ALA A 23 30.21 -5.59 10.35
C ALA A 23 29.01 -5.95 11.26
N ALA A 24 28.71 -5.12 12.25
CA ALA A 24 27.55 -5.28 13.12
C ALA A 24 26.23 -5.14 12.35
N ALA A 25 26.15 -4.24 11.36
CA ALA A 25 24.98 -4.11 10.49
C ALA A 25 24.79 -5.36 9.63
N ALA A 26 25.84 -5.96 9.08
CA ALA A 26 25.76 -7.20 8.32
C ALA A 26 25.26 -8.36 9.20
N GLU A 27 25.72 -8.47 10.46
CA GLU A 27 25.18 -9.45 11.41
C GLU A 27 23.70 -9.20 11.72
N SER A 28 23.30 -7.93 11.85
CA SER A 28 21.87 -7.57 12.03
C SER A 28 21.03 -8.00 10.83
N LEU A 29 21.51 -7.88 9.59
CA LEU A 29 20.83 -8.35 8.38
C LEU A 29 20.73 -9.88 8.33
N ARG A 30 21.75 -10.62 8.78
CA ARG A 30 21.71 -12.10 8.89
C ARG A 30 20.68 -12.53 9.91
N ALA A 31 20.70 -11.91 11.09
CA ALA A 31 19.74 -12.18 12.15
C ALA A 31 18.30 -11.84 11.72
N LEU A 32 18.09 -10.72 11.02
CA LEU A 32 16.80 -10.35 10.45
C LEU A 32 16.30 -11.44 9.51
N ARG A 33 17.13 -11.91 8.58
CA ARG A 33 16.75 -12.95 7.63
C ARG A 33 16.25 -14.23 8.34
N GLU A 34 16.90 -14.67 9.42
CA GLU A 34 16.49 -15.85 10.19
C GLU A 34 15.13 -15.64 10.87
N ASN A 35 14.76 -14.41 11.16
CA ASN A 35 13.53 -14.04 11.89
C ASN A 35 12.41 -13.52 11.00
N LEU A 36 12.52 -13.57 9.68
CA LEU A 36 11.45 -13.09 8.77
C LEU A 36 10.15 -13.90 8.85
N ASP A 37 10.18 -15.13 9.34
CA ASP A 37 8.98 -15.96 9.48
C ASP A 37 8.39 -15.86 10.89
N THR A 38 7.39 -15.02 11.05
CA THR A 38 6.67 -14.81 12.31
C THR A 38 5.37 -15.63 12.38
N GLY A 39 5.04 -16.38 11.32
CA GLY A 39 3.76 -17.07 11.20
C GLY A 39 2.57 -16.11 10.96
N SER A 40 2.84 -14.87 10.54
CA SER A 40 1.80 -13.88 10.18
C SER A 40 1.30 -14.02 8.74
N ASN A 41 1.90 -14.92 7.94
CA ASN A 41 1.68 -15.06 6.50
C ASN A 41 2.02 -13.77 5.70
N ALA A 42 2.88 -12.90 6.24
CA ALA A 42 3.22 -11.64 5.60
C ALA A 42 4.11 -11.80 4.36
N TRP A 43 4.77 -12.96 4.17
CA TRP A 43 5.76 -13.17 3.12
C TRP A 43 5.33 -14.23 2.11
N ILE A 44 5.54 -13.96 0.82
CA ILE A 44 5.48 -14.95 -0.28
C ILE A 44 6.87 -15.52 -0.54
N SER A 45 7.89 -14.65 -0.60
CA SER A 45 9.27 -15.09 -0.76
C SER A 45 10.21 -14.25 0.10
N ARG A 46 11.28 -14.90 0.57
CA ARG A 46 12.30 -14.31 1.48
C ARG A 46 13.67 -14.48 0.87
N ILE A 47 14.59 -13.53 1.16
CA ILE A 47 15.95 -13.56 0.61
C ILE A 47 16.68 -14.87 0.99
N PRO A 48 17.23 -15.64 0.03
CA PRO A 48 18.08 -16.75 0.33
C PRO A 48 19.40 -16.29 0.98
N ALA A 49 19.97 -17.11 1.89
CA ALA A 49 21.21 -16.77 2.58
C ALA A 49 22.35 -16.39 1.60
N LYS A 50 22.53 -17.18 0.53
CA LYS A 50 23.52 -16.89 -0.51
C LYS A 50 23.35 -15.50 -1.13
N ARG A 51 22.11 -15.14 -1.47
CA ARG A 51 21.80 -13.83 -2.07
C ARG A 51 22.03 -12.70 -1.06
N LEU A 52 21.66 -12.88 0.21
CA LEU A 52 21.95 -11.87 1.24
C LEU A 52 23.46 -11.61 1.35
N GLU A 53 24.31 -12.65 1.33
CA GLU A 53 25.76 -12.48 1.35
C GLU A 53 26.29 -11.79 0.09
N GLU A 54 25.66 -11.99 -1.07
CA GLU A 54 25.98 -11.28 -2.31
C GLU A 54 25.63 -9.79 -2.17
N GLU A 55 24.46 -9.46 -1.61
CA GLU A 55 24.02 -8.08 -1.36
C GLU A 55 24.91 -7.36 -0.32
N ILE A 56 25.29 -8.04 0.76
CA ILE A 56 26.22 -7.50 1.76
C ILE A 56 27.59 -7.18 1.09
N ARG A 57 28.10 -8.08 0.23
CA ARG A 57 29.35 -7.82 -0.52
C ARG A 57 29.20 -6.69 -1.55
N ARG A 58 28.03 -6.54 -2.17
CA ARG A 58 27.71 -5.42 -3.06
C ARG A 58 27.75 -4.11 -2.28
N LEU A 59 27.07 -4.08 -1.14
CA LEU A 59 26.99 -2.89 -0.29
C LEU A 59 28.35 -2.39 0.19
N GLN A 60 29.28 -3.29 0.54
CA GLN A 60 30.66 -2.92 0.92
C GLN A 60 31.42 -2.10 -0.14
N LYS A 61 31.01 -2.21 -1.41
CA LYS A 61 31.65 -1.49 -2.53
C LYS A 61 30.97 -0.16 -2.83
N LEU A 62 29.82 0.12 -2.21
CA LEU A 62 29.06 1.34 -2.42
C LEU A 62 29.48 2.43 -1.42
N PRO A 63 29.30 3.72 -1.80
CA PRO A 63 29.56 4.83 -0.87
C PRO A 63 28.63 4.76 0.36
N PRO A 64 29.15 4.82 1.59
CA PRO A 64 28.32 4.86 2.80
C PRO A 64 27.45 6.11 2.90
N SER A 65 27.70 7.12 2.06
CA SER A 65 26.90 8.35 1.97
C SER A 65 25.52 8.16 1.29
N LEU A 66 25.27 7.00 0.66
CA LEU A 66 23.97 6.72 0.04
C LEU A 66 22.81 6.84 1.07
N PRO A 67 21.67 7.41 0.69
CA PRO A 67 20.60 7.76 1.64
C PRO A 67 20.02 6.56 2.38
N LEU A 68 20.00 5.37 1.78
CA LEU A 68 19.45 4.15 2.36
C LEU A 68 20.51 3.05 2.55
N TYR A 69 21.77 3.44 2.79
CA TYR A 69 22.90 2.52 2.92
C TYR A 69 22.65 1.46 4.01
N GLY A 70 22.50 0.20 3.60
CA GLY A 70 22.29 -0.96 4.47
C GLY A 70 20.86 -1.13 5.01
N VAL A 71 19.91 -0.35 4.54
CA VAL A 71 18.51 -0.46 4.96
C VAL A 71 17.84 -1.69 4.33
N PRO A 72 17.30 -2.64 5.10
CA PRO A 72 16.48 -3.71 4.56
C PRO A 72 15.08 -3.18 4.18
N PHE A 73 14.56 -3.62 3.04
CA PHE A 73 13.20 -3.30 2.63
C PHE A 73 12.47 -4.49 2.03
N ALA A 74 11.14 -4.40 1.98
CA ALA A 74 10.27 -5.38 1.37
C ALA A 74 9.41 -4.76 0.26
N VAL A 75 8.92 -5.58 -0.65
CA VAL A 75 7.97 -5.12 -1.67
C VAL A 75 6.80 -6.08 -1.82
N LYS A 76 5.63 -5.55 -2.06
CA LYS A 76 4.43 -6.32 -2.41
C LYS A 76 4.72 -7.19 -3.64
N ASP A 77 4.21 -8.42 -3.65
CA ASP A 77 4.58 -9.40 -4.69
C ASP A 77 3.97 -9.12 -6.08
N ASN A 78 3.34 -7.98 -6.26
CA ASN A 78 2.99 -7.46 -7.59
C ASN A 78 4.04 -6.52 -8.19
N PHE A 79 5.18 -6.26 -7.52
CA PHE A 79 6.32 -5.53 -8.08
C PHE A 79 7.30 -6.50 -8.72
N ASP A 80 7.79 -6.15 -9.89
CA ASP A 80 8.93 -6.79 -10.50
C ASP A 80 10.22 -6.43 -9.76
N ALA A 81 10.99 -7.44 -9.41
CA ALA A 81 12.32 -7.32 -8.88
C ALA A 81 13.22 -8.35 -9.56
N ALA A 82 14.29 -7.91 -10.19
CA ALA A 82 15.19 -8.80 -10.95
C ALA A 82 15.72 -9.94 -10.07
N GLY A 83 15.59 -11.16 -10.58
CA GLY A 83 15.99 -12.36 -9.86
C GLY A 83 15.02 -12.81 -8.75
N TRP A 84 13.82 -12.24 -8.66
CA TRP A 84 12.72 -12.70 -7.82
C TRP A 84 11.51 -13.08 -8.67
N PRO A 85 10.72 -14.08 -8.30
CA PRO A 85 9.45 -14.32 -8.96
C PRO A 85 8.47 -13.20 -8.67
N THR A 86 7.60 -12.89 -9.62
CA THR A 86 6.41 -12.04 -9.43
C THR A 86 5.19 -12.92 -9.62
N THR A 87 4.35 -13.05 -8.58
CA THR A 87 3.14 -13.88 -8.63
C THR A 87 1.85 -13.09 -8.50
N ALA A 88 1.90 -11.87 -8.01
CA ALA A 88 0.72 -11.06 -7.66
C ALA A 88 -0.29 -11.81 -6.75
N GLY A 89 0.20 -12.66 -5.85
CA GLY A 89 -0.63 -13.52 -5.00
C GLY A 89 -1.25 -14.72 -5.73
N CYS A 90 -0.82 -15.01 -6.96
CA CYS A 90 -1.34 -16.12 -7.78
C CYS A 90 -0.20 -16.98 -8.30
N PRO A 91 0.09 -18.16 -7.71
CA PRO A 91 1.19 -19.02 -8.18
C PRO A 91 1.09 -19.41 -9.65
N GLY A 92 -0.12 -19.56 -10.18
CA GLY A 92 -0.36 -19.84 -11.60
C GLY A 92 -0.01 -18.70 -12.57
N PHE A 93 0.16 -17.48 -12.06
CA PHE A 93 0.55 -16.29 -12.80
C PHE A 93 2.07 -16.07 -12.81
N ALA A 94 2.82 -16.79 -11.99
CA ALA A 94 4.23 -16.55 -11.72
C ALA A 94 5.11 -16.39 -12.97
N TYR A 95 5.95 -15.37 -12.98
CA TYR A 95 7.01 -15.15 -13.95
C TYR A 95 8.27 -14.59 -13.26
N HIS A 96 9.40 -14.59 -13.98
CA HIS A 96 10.68 -14.10 -13.48
C HIS A 96 11.10 -12.85 -14.27
N PRO A 97 10.95 -11.65 -13.72
CA PRO A 97 11.37 -10.42 -14.38
C PRO A 97 12.90 -10.35 -14.44
N THR A 98 13.41 -9.82 -15.56
CA THR A 98 14.85 -9.56 -15.75
C THR A 98 15.24 -8.14 -15.37
N ILE A 99 14.25 -7.25 -15.19
CA ILE A 99 14.42 -5.83 -14.84
C ILE A 99 13.53 -5.55 -13.64
N SER A 100 14.07 -4.84 -12.66
CA SER A 100 13.30 -4.37 -11.51
C SER A 100 12.40 -3.19 -11.89
N ALA A 101 11.23 -3.10 -11.27
CA ALA A 101 10.40 -1.90 -11.30
C ALA A 101 11.22 -0.68 -10.86
N PRO A 102 11.04 0.52 -11.48
CA PRO A 102 11.84 1.70 -11.17
C PRO A 102 11.90 2.05 -9.68
N ALA A 103 10.79 1.92 -8.95
CA ALA A 103 10.78 2.16 -7.51
C ALA A 103 11.71 1.20 -6.74
N VAL A 104 11.75 -0.08 -7.12
CA VAL A 104 12.65 -1.08 -6.53
C VAL A 104 14.10 -0.77 -6.90
N ALA A 105 14.38 -0.53 -8.18
CA ALA A 105 15.73 -0.23 -8.67
C ALA A 105 16.32 1.03 -8.01
N ARG A 106 15.50 2.07 -7.79
CA ARG A 106 15.94 3.30 -7.12
C ARG A 106 16.27 3.07 -5.65
N LEU A 107 15.49 2.27 -4.92
CA LEU A 107 15.81 1.90 -3.53
C LEU A 107 17.13 1.11 -3.46
N GLU A 108 17.32 0.13 -4.35
CA GLU A 108 18.57 -0.65 -4.43
C GLU A 108 19.77 0.24 -4.80
N ALA A 109 19.60 1.19 -5.71
CA ALA A 109 20.63 2.18 -6.08
C ALA A 109 20.96 3.14 -4.93
N ALA A 110 19.98 3.46 -4.08
CA ALA A 110 20.15 4.24 -2.86
C ALA A 110 20.85 3.48 -1.72
N GLY A 111 21.19 2.20 -1.92
CA GLY A 111 21.92 1.36 -0.96
C GLY A 111 21.02 0.47 -0.11
N ALA A 112 19.73 0.39 -0.39
CA ALA A 112 18.83 -0.53 0.30
C ALA A 112 18.98 -1.99 -0.20
N ILE A 113 18.54 -2.94 0.62
CA ILE A 113 18.60 -4.39 0.34
C ILE A 113 17.20 -4.94 0.35
N LEU A 114 16.73 -5.50 -0.77
CA LEU A 114 15.45 -6.21 -0.85
C LEU A 114 15.56 -7.57 -0.12
N VAL A 115 14.82 -7.71 0.98
CA VAL A 115 14.87 -8.91 1.81
C VAL A 115 13.69 -9.88 1.56
N GLY A 116 12.66 -9.44 0.83
CA GLY A 116 11.56 -10.33 0.47
C GLY A 116 10.41 -9.67 -0.26
N LYS A 117 9.55 -10.54 -0.81
CA LYS A 117 8.30 -10.16 -1.47
C LYS A 117 7.14 -10.50 -0.55
N THR A 118 6.25 -9.54 -0.32
CA THR A 118 5.19 -9.64 0.69
C THR A 118 3.86 -10.10 0.09
N ASN A 119 3.07 -10.77 0.94
CA ASN A 119 1.76 -11.30 0.62
C ASN A 119 0.72 -10.18 0.41
N LEU A 120 -0.31 -10.48 -0.38
CA LEU A 120 -1.33 -9.53 -0.81
C LEU A 120 -2.64 -10.24 -1.12
N ASP A 121 -3.76 -9.51 -1.12
CA ASP A 121 -4.96 -9.98 -1.82
C ASP A 121 -4.63 -10.15 -3.30
N GLN A 122 -5.00 -11.28 -3.87
CA GLN A 122 -4.66 -11.72 -5.22
C GLN A 122 -5.00 -10.63 -6.26
N PHE A 123 -4.02 -10.29 -7.12
CA PHE A 123 -4.12 -9.20 -8.10
C PHE A 123 -4.54 -7.85 -7.51
N ALA A 124 -4.14 -7.59 -6.27
CA ALA A 124 -4.50 -6.38 -5.52
C ALA A 124 -6.03 -6.15 -5.44
N THR A 125 -6.83 -7.23 -5.44
CA THR A 125 -8.29 -7.19 -5.45
C THR A 125 -8.86 -7.64 -4.11
N GLY A 126 -8.94 -6.72 -3.17
CA GLY A 126 -9.43 -6.87 -1.80
C GLY A 126 -8.89 -5.79 -0.88
N LEU A 127 -9.50 -5.63 0.29
CA LEU A 127 -9.13 -4.67 1.31
C LEU A 127 -8.90 -5.31 2.69
N ALA A 128 -9.08 -6.64 2.80
CA ALA A 128 -8.98 -7.36 4.06
C ALA A 128 -7.64 -8.11 4.26
N GLY A 129 -6.90 -8.42 3.17
CA GLY A 129 -5.67 -9.21 3.24
C GLY A 129 -5.91 -10.71 3.39
N THR A 130 -7.07 -11.19 2.94
CA THR A 130 -7.51 -12.58 3.15
C THR A 130 -7.58 -13.42 1.86
N ARG A 131 -7.50 -12.78 0.69
CA ARG A 131 -7.66 -13.41 -0.63
C ARG A 131 -6.31 -13.85 -1.19
N SER A 132 -5.65 -14.78 -0.52
CA SER A 132 -4.34 -15.28 -0.92
C SER A 132 -4.19 -16.78 -0.67
N PRO A 133 -3.68 -17.55 -1.63
CA PRO A 133 -3.39 -18.97 -1.45
C PRO A 133 -2.20 -19.22 -0.50
N TYR A 134 -1.43 -18.19 -0.17
CA TYR A 134 -0.36 -18.24 0.83
C TYR A 134 -0.87 -18.08 2.27
N GLY A 135 -2.20 -18.02 2.44
CA GLY A 135 -2.87 -17.81 3.72
C GLY A 135 -3.27 -16.34 3.94
N ALA A 136 -4.32 -16.12 4.72
CA ALA A 136 -4.72 -14.81 5.16
C ALA A 136 -3.61 -14.17 6.00
N VAL A 137 -3.28 -12.92 5.73
CA VAL A 137 -2.34 -12.16 6.56
C VAL A 137 -3.07 -11.73 7.83
N VAL A 138 -2.48 -11.98 8.96
CA VAL A 138 -3.10 -11.69 10.26
C VAL A 138 -2.49 -10.44 10.89
N ASN A 139 -3.32 -9.72 11.66
CA ASN A 139 -2.87 -8.53 12.37
C ASN A 139 -1.89 -8.90 13.49
N PRO A 140 -0.71 -8.27 13.60
CA PRO A 140 0.29 -8.62 14.62
C PRO A 140 -0.12 -8.21 16.04
N PHE A 141 -1.05 -7.26 16.20
CA PHE A 141 -1.55 -6.81 17.50
C PHE A 141 -2.64 -7.74 18.06
N ASP A 142 -3.51 -8.26 17.17
CA ASP A 142 -4.52 -9.25 17.53
C ASP A 142 -4.82 -10.14 16.32
N ARG A 143 -4.43 -11.40 16.41
CA ARG A 143 -4.54 -12.39 15.33
C ARG A 143 -5.99 -12.75 14.95
N ALA A 144 -6.99 -12.33 15.70
CA ALA A 144 -8.39 -12.50 15.35
C ALA A 144 -8.87 -11.48 14.29
N TYR A 145 -8.15 -10.37 14.15
CA TYR A 145 -8.50 -9.30 13.24
C TYR A 145 -7.77 -9.41 11.90
N VAL A 146 -8.35 -8.82 10.86
CA VAL A 146 -7.69 -8.69 9.56
C VAL A 146 -6.50 -7.74 9.63
N ALA A 147 -5.49 -7.98 8.81
CA ALA A 147 -4.38 -7.04 8.62
C ALA A 147 -4.74 -5.87 7.68
N GLY A 148 -5.89 -5.93 7.03
CA GLY A 148 -6.22 -5.04 5.92
C GLY A 148 -5.44 -5.40 4.65
N GLY A 149 -5.91 -4.90 3.51
CA GLY A 149 -5.37 -5.22 2.19
C GLY A 149 -5.55 -4.06 1.18
N SER A 150 -5.08 -4.28 -0.02
CA SER A 150 -4.46 -5.51 -0.53
C SER A 150 -2.98 -5.64 -0.18
N SER A 151 -2.28 -4.62 0.33
CA SER A 151 -0.84 -4.65 0.66
C SER A 151 -0.60 -5.15 2.09
N ALA A 152 -1.31 -6.19 2.51
CA ALA A 152 -1.35 -6.69 3.88
C ALA A 152 0.03 -7.07 4.42
N GLY A 153 0.79 -7.88 3.68
CA GLY A 153 2.11 -8.32 4.10
C GLY A 153 3.12 -7.20 4.24
N SER A 154 3.02 -6.14 3.39
CA SER A 154 3.90 -4.96 3.48
C SER A 154 3.68 -4.20 4.79
N ALA A 155 2.43 -3.96 5.17
CA ALA A 155 2.10 -3.27 6.41
C ALA A 155 2.52 -4.10 7.63
N VAL A 156 2.25 -5.41 7.63
CA VAL A 156 2.59 -6.31 8.72
C VAL A 156 4.10 -6.44 8.89
N ALA A 157 4.87 -6.57 7.81
CA ALA A 157 6.33 -6.64 7.88
C ALA A 157 6.96 -5.41 8.57
N VAL A 158 6.39 -4.23 8.35
CA VAL A 158 6.83 -2.99 9.04
C VAL A 158 6.33 -2.98 10.48
N ALA A 159 5.07 -3.34 10.73
CA ALA A 159 4.48 -3.34 12.07
C ALA A 159 5.15 -4.34 13.03
N GLU A 160 5.61 -5.48 12.51
CA GLU A 160 6.40 -6.47 13.27
C GLU A 160 7.86 -6.03 13.48
N GLY A 161 8.27 -4.88 12.94
CA GLY A 161 9.63 -4.36 13.04
C GLY A 161 10.67 -5.17 12.26
N LEU A 162 10.23 -6.00 11.30
CA LEU A 162 11.13 -6.83 10.46
C LEU A 162 11.86 -5.98 9.44
N VAL A 163 11.20 -4.99 8.87
CA VAL A 163 11.81 -4.01 7.96
C VAL A 163 11.33 -2.61 8.30
N PRO A 164 12.18 -1.57 8.19
CA PRO A 164 11.76 -0.18 8.40
C PRO A 164 10.91 0.37 7.25
N LEU A 165 10.97 -0.28 6.08
CA LEU A 165 10.38 0.18 4.84
C LEU A 165 9.79 -0.98 4.04
N ALA A 166 8.57 -0.79 3.55
CA ALA A 166 8.01 -1.68 2.55
C ALA A 166 7.27 -0.88 1.46
N LEU A 167 7.27 -1.39 0.23
CA LEU A 167 6.44 -0.86 -0.85
C LEU A 167 5.19 -1.71 -1.05
N GLY A 168 4.11 -1.05 -1.38
CA GLY A 168 2.86 -1.64 -1.84
C GLY A 168 2.21 -0.78 -2.91
N THR A 169 0.94 -1.05 -3.20
CA THR A 169 0.13 -0.30 -4.16
C THR A 169 -1.18 0.15 -3.54
N ASP A 170 -1.69 1.29 -3.97
CA ASP A 170 -2.98 1.82 -3.52
C ASP A 170 -3.74 2.45 -4.70
N ALA A 171 -4.71 1.72 -5.25
CA ALA A 171 -5.69 2.26 -6.19
C ALA A 171 -6.87 2.88 -5.43
N ALA A 172 -7.33 2.19 -4.36
CA ALA A 172 -8.61 2.44 -3.71
C ALA A 172 -8.60 2.23 -2.18
N GLY A 173 -7.44 2.28 -1.53
CA GLY A 173 -7.30 2.04 -0.09
C GLY A 173 -6.24 1.01 0.27
N SER A 174 -5.73 0.26 -0.72
CA SER A 174 -4.82 -0.89 -0.51
C SER A 174 -3.45 -0.57 0.10
N GLY A 175 -3.11 0.70 0.27
CA GLY A 175 -1.95 1.15 1.05
C GLY A 175 -2.39 1.68 2.42
N ARG A 176 -3.42 2.54 2.42
CA ARG A 176 -3.90 3.27 3.61
C ARG A 176 -4.59 2.35 4.63
N ILE A 177 -5.47 1.45 4.18
CA ILE A 177 -6.23 0.56 5.07
C ILE A 177 -5.29 -0.38 5.85
N PRO A 178 -4.39 -1.16 5.20
CA PRO A 178 -3.48 -2.00 5.95
C PRO A 178 -2.52 -1.20 6.84
N ALA A 179 -2.11 0.01 6.45
CA ALA A 179 -1.32 0.87 7.32
C ALA A 179 -2.08 1.27 8.60
N GLY A 180 -3.33 1.72 8.46
CA GLY A 180 -4.18 2.09 9.59
C GLY A 180 -4.43 0.92 10.55
N PHE A 181 -4.71 -0.27 10.00
CA PHE A 181 -4.97 -1.46 10.82
C PHE A 181 -3.74 -2.03 11.53
N ASN A 182 -2.54 -1.71 11.06
CA ASN A 182 -1.29 -2.18 11.64
C ASN A 182 -0.48 -1.08 12.35
N ASN A 183 -1.08 0.09 12.59
CA ASN A 183 -0.47 1.21 13.30
C ASN A 183 0.89 1.64 12.72
N VAL A 184 0.97 1.71 11.39
CA VAL A 184 2.14 2.21 10.67
C VAL A 184 1.73 3.35 9.73
N VAL A 185 2.71 4.12 9.26
CA VAL A 185 2.46 5.15 8.26
C VAL A 185 2.28 4.49 6.89
N GLY A 186 1.17 4.84 6.21
CA GLY A 186 0.90 4.45 4.83
C GLY A 186 0.81 5.69 3.94
N LEU A 187 1.87 6.00 3.21
CA LEU A 187 1.90 7.12 2.29
C LEU A 187 1.47 6.67 0.89
N LYS A 188 0.26 7.06 0.47
CA LYS A 188 -0.16 6.94 -0.93
C LYS A 188 0.40 8.11 -1.71
N THR A 189 1.25 7.83 -2.70
CA THR A 189 1.84 8.88 -3.52
C THR A 189 0.81 9.54 -4.44
N THR A 190 1.05 10.78 -4.85
CA THR A 190 0.27 11.42 -5.90
C THR A 190 0.36 10.60 -7.19
N ARG A 191 -0.78 10.40 -7.85
CA ARG A 191 -0.85 9.62 -9.09
C ARG A 191 0.10 10.17 -10.16
N GLY A 192 0.94 9.29 -10.72
CA GLY A 192 1.93 9.61 -11.73
C GLY A 192 3.24 10.21 -11.20
N ARG A 193 3.37 10.44 -9.90
CA ARG A 193 4.61 10.93 -9.28
C ARG A 193 5.70 9.86 -9.22
N CYS A 194 5.29 8.61 -9.02
CA CYS A 194 6.18 7.45 -9.07
C CYS A 194 5.80 6.56 -10.26
N SER A 195 6.80 6.05 -10.99
CA SER A 195 6.58 5.11 -12.07
C SER A 195 5.98 3.79 -11.57
N LYS A 196 5.04 3.25 -12.37
CA LYS A 196 4.39 1.96 -12.14
C LYS A 196 4.85 0.89 -13.15
N GLN A 197 5.88 1.18 -13.94
CA GLN A 197 6.50 0.17 -14.79
C GLN A 197 6.94 -1.03 -13.94
N GLY A 198 6.73 -2.24 -14.43
CA GLY A 198 7.05 -3.46 -13.68
C GLY A 198 6.17 -3.67 -12.44
N VAL A 199 4.97 -3.10 -12.39
CA VAL A 199 3.96 -3.40 -11.36
C VAL A 199 2.76 -4.06 -12.01
N VAL A 200 2.41 -5.27 -11.59
CA VAL A 200 1.16 -5.93 -12.02
C VAL A 200 -0.02 -5.07 -11.57
N PRO A 201 -0.80 -4.54 -12.53
CA PRO A 201 -1.81 -3.54 -12.23
C PRO A 201 -3.07 -4.13 -11.61
N ALA A 202 -3.75 -3.33 -10.77
CA ALA A 202 -5.14 -3.55 -10.41
C ALA A 202 -6.06 -2.65 -11.26
N CYS A 203 -5.74 -1.36 -11.32
CA CYS A 203 -6.47 -0.36 -12.08
C CYS A 203 -5.45 0.65 -12.62
N PRO A 204 -4.89 0.44 -13.83
CA PRO A 204 -3.77 1.22 -14.35
C PRO A 204 -3.94 2.73 -14.28
N SER A 205 -5.15 3.25 -14.50
CA SER A 205 -5.39 4.69 -14.46
C SER A 205 -5.40 5.29 -13.04
N LEU A 206 -5.51 4.46 -11.98
CA LEU A 206 -5.67 4.89 -10.59
C LEU A 206 -4.56 4.39 -9.65
N ASP A 207 -3.88 3.31 -10.01
CA ASP A 207 -2.83 2.72 -9.19
C ASP A 207 -1.75 3.75 -8.84
N CYS A 208 -1.34 3.75 -7.58
CA CYS A 208 -0.21 4.50 -7.06
C CYS A 208 0.71 3.57 -6.28
N ILE A 209 2.00 3.90 -6.26
CA ILE A 209 2.91 3.29 -5.29
C ILE A 209 2.51 3.76 -3.89
N ALA A 210 2.52 2.85 -2.92
CA ALA A 210 2.33 3.16 -1.51
C ALA A 210 3.59 2.79 -0.73
N VAL A 211 3.98 3.65 0.20
CA VAL A 211 5.13 3.45 1.10
C VAL A 211 4.60 3.14 2.49
N PHE A 212 5.14 2.10 3.11
CA PHE A 212 4.89 1.75 4.50
C PHE A 212 6.16 2.00 5.30
N ALA A 213 6.05 2.76 6.39
CA ALA A 213 7.15 3.08 7.27
C ALA A 213 6.68 3.27 8.73
N LEU A 214 7.63 3.30 9.67
CA LEU A 214 7.31 3.52 11.09
C LEU A 214 6.99 4.98 11.38
N THR A 215 7.59 5.91 10.62
CA THR A 215 7.42 7.36 10.82
C THR A 215 7.07 8.07 9.51
N ALA A 216 6.47 9.25 9.60
CA ALA A 216 6.20 10.08 8.42
C ALA A 216 7.50 10.56 7.75
N ASP A 217 8.53 10.85 8.54
CA ASP A 217 9.84 11.26 8.03
C ASP A 217 10.49 10.13 7.21
N ASP A 218 10.43 8.89 7.68
CA ASP A 218 10.92 7.72 6.93
C ASP A 218 10.16 7.54 5.62
N ALA A 219 8.83 7.72 5.65
CA ALA A 219 8.01 7.65 4.44
C ALA A 219 8.37 8.75 3.44
N GLY A 220 8.69 9.96 3.93
CA GLY A 220 9.18 11.07 3.12
C GLY A 220 10.52 10.77 2.46
N VAL A 221 11.51 10.29 3.22
CA VAL A 221 12.82 9.88 2.69
C VAL A 221 12.68 8.80 1.61
N ALA A 222 11.81 7.82 1.82
CA ALA A 222 11.56 6.78 0.83
C ALA A 222 10.91 7.35 -0.44
N LEU A 223 9.95 8.29 -0.30
CA LEU A 223 9.32 8.97 -1.43
C LEU A 223 10.35 9.73 -2.26
N ASP A 224 11.21 10.53 -1.64
CA ASP A 224 12.27 11.31 -2.32
C ASP A 224 13.19 10.41 -3.17
N VAL A 225 13.40 9.18 -2.74
CA VAL A 225 14.21 8.19 -3.48
C VAL A 225 13.45 7.61 -4.67
N ILE A 226 12.15 7.26 -4.50
CA ILE A 226 11.41 6.51 -5.53
C ILE A 226 10.69 7.39 -6.55
N GLU A 227 10.48 8.67 -6.26
CA GLU A 227 9.74 9.57 -7.13
C GLU A 227 10.54 9.99 -8.36
N GLY A 228 9.84 10.44 -9.38
CA GLY A 228 10.38 11.07 -10.57
C GLY A 228 9.74 10.56 -11.84
N TYR A 229 9.83 11.41 -12.88
CA TYR A 229 9.28 11.12 -14.20
C TYR A 229 9.95 9.90 -14.83
N ASP A 230 9.14 9.08 -15.47
CA ASP A 230 9.56 7.93 -16.25
C ASP A 230 8.88 7.98 -17.62
N PRO A 231 9.62 8.20 -18.73
CA PRO A 231 9.06 8.27 -20.08
C PRO A 231 8.46 6.94 -20.55
N GLU A 232 8.85 5.82 -19.96
CA GLU A 232 8.33 4.49 -20.31
C GLU A 232 6.99 4.17 -19.63
N ASP A 233 6.61 4.94 -18.58
CA ASP A 233 5.29 4.80 -17.94
C ASP A 233 4.32 5.84 -18.53
N PRO A 234 3.29 5.42 -19.30
CA PRO A 234 2.32 6.34 -19.89
C PRO A 234 1.48 7.10 -18.85
N TRP A 235 1.53 6.69 -17.59
CA TRP A 235 0.84 7.36 -16.48
C TRP A 235 1.76 8.26 -15.66
N SER A 236 3.07 8.25 -15.91
CA SER A 236 4.01 9.11 -15.23
C SER A 236 3.83 10.56 -15.64
N ARG A 237 4.06 11.47 -14.70
CA ARG A 237 3.89 12.92 -14.91
C ARG A 237 5.22 13.62 -14.79
N SER A 238 5.47 14.51 -15.76
CA SER A 238 6.67 15.37 -15.78
C SER A 238 6.47 16.70 -15.04
N ASP A 239 5.29 16.92 -14.45
CA ASP A 239 5.00 18.16 -13.74
C ASP A 239 5.98 18.32 -12.59
N PRO A 240 6.65 19.48 -12.49
CA PRO A 240 7.41 19.77 -11.29
C PRO A 240 6.45 19.75 -10.10
N THR A 241 6.82 19.01 -9.06
CA THR A 241 6.16 19.16 -7.77
C THR A 241 6.29 20.62 -7.39
N THR A 242 5.20 21.23 -6.98
CA THR A 242 5.24 22.62 -6.53
C THR A 242 6.30 22.72 -5.43
N ASP A 243 7.31 23.55 -5.65
CA ASP A 243 8.39 23.85 -4.66
C ASP A 243 7.85 24.62 -3.42
N SER A 244 6.57 24.52 -3.14
CA SER A 244 6.01 25.04 -1.91
C SER A 244 6.51 24.20 -0.74
N ALA A 245 7.24 24.82 0.16
CA ALA A 245 7.62 24.19 1.42
C ALA A 245 6.39 23.56 2.08
N PRO A 246 6.50 22.35 2.63
CA PRO A 246 5.39 21.70 3.30
C PRO A 246 4.89 22.62 4.41
N SER A 247 3.61 22.96 4.38
CA SER A 247 2.94 23.73 5.41
C SER A 247 2.03 22.82 6.23
N ILE A 248 1.98 23.08 7.53
CA ILE A 248 1.02 22.40 8.40
C ILE A 248 -0.38 22.91 8.01
N PRO A 249 -1.34 22.01 7.66
CA PRO A 249 -2.70 22.41 7.35
C PRO A 249 -3.34 23.14 8.53
N LYS A 250 -4.09 24.20 8.27
CA LYS A 250 -4.81 24.96 9.31
C LYS A 250 -6.32 24.75 9.23
N SER A 251 -6.84 24.42 8.06
CA SER A 251 -8.25 24.19 7.79
C SER A 251 -8.46 22.79 7.23
N LEU A 252 -9.17 21.95 7.98
CA LEU A 252 -9.46 20.57 7.60
C LEU A 252 -10.95 20.41 7.34
N ALA A 253 -11.31 19.85 6.18
CA ALA A 253 -12.67 19.39 5.94
C ALA A 253 -12.82 17.96 6.51
N ILE A 254 -13.89 17.76 7.30
CA ILE A 254 -14.27 16.47 7.87
C ILE A 254 -15.66 16.09 7.38
N PRO A 255 -16.02 14.77 7.29
CA PRO A 255 -17.36 14.37 6.90
C PRO A 255 -18.40 14.85 7.93
N GLN A 256 -19.51 15.38 7.43
CA GLN A 256 -20.65 15.81 8.25
C GLN A 256 -21.32 14.63 8.96
N SER A 257 -21.26 13.44 8.36
CA SER A 257 -21.77 12.19 8.92
C SER A 257 -20.82 11.05 8.61
N THR A 258 -20.73 10.10 9.53
CA THR A 258 -19.91 8.89 9.41
C THR A 258 -20.75 7.66 9.75
N GLU A 259 -20.50 6.54 9.04
CA GLU A 259 -21.10 5.25 9.33
C GLU A 259 -20.03 4.34 9.94
N TRP A 260 -20.33 3.68 11.04
CA TRP A 260 -19.37 2.85 11.79
C TRP A 260 -19.72 1.36 11.80
N PHE A 261 -20.88 0.98 11.24
CA PHE A 261 -21.36 -0.41 11.24
C PHE A 261 -21.36 -1.08 12.63
N GLY A 262 -21.60 -0.28 13.68
CA GLY A 262 -21.62 -0.74 15.07
C GLY A 262 -20.23 -0.83 15.72
N ASP A 263 -19.16 -0.40 15.08
CA ASP A 263 -17.82 -0.34 15.69
C ASP A 263 -17.63 0.93 16.53
N ASN A 264 -18.11 0.90 17.76
CA ASN A 264 -18.00 2.01 18.72
C ASN A 264 -16.55 2.37 19.06
N ARG A 265 -15.58 1.45 18.86
CA ARG A 265 -14.16 1.74 19.10
C ARG A 265 -13.60 2.63 18.01
N ALA A 266 -13.95 2.35 16.77
CA ALA A 266 -13.57 3.21 15.63
C ALA A 266 -14.16 4.61 15.77
N GLU A 267 -15.45 4.72 16.17
CA GLU A 267 -16.10 5.99 16.45
C GLU A 267 -15.37 6.79 17.54
N LEU A 268 -15.10 6.17 18.70
CA LEU A 268 -14.37 6.82 19.80
C LEU A 268 -12.96 7.25 19.38
N ALA A 269 -12.26 6.45 18.60
CA ALA A 269 -10.93 6.80 18.08
C ALA A 269 -11.00 8.00 17.13
N TRP A 270 -12.05 8.09 16.31
CA TRP A 270 -12.30 9.24 15.45
C TRP A 270 -12.56 10.52 16.24
N LEU A 271 -13.43 10.48 17.24
CA LEU A 271 -13.70 11.61 18.14
C LEU A 271 -12.42 12.10 18.84
N GLY A 272 -11.61 11.15 19.34
CA GLY A 272 -10.31 11.48 19.94
C GLY A 272 -9.32 12.08 18.94
N THR A 273 -9.38 11.67 17.67
CA THR A 273 -8.54 12.24 16.61
C THR A 273 -8.94 13.67 16.31
N MET A 274 -10.23 13.96 16.20
CA MET A 274 -10.72 15.32 15.98
C MET A 274 -10.30 16.26 17.12
N ALA A 275 -10.52 15.86 18.37
CA ALA A 275 -10.09 16.65 19.54
C ALA A 275 -8.58 16.95 19.50
N ARG A 276 -7.75 15.97 19.15
CA ARG A 276 -6.30 16.16 19.01
C ARG A 276 -5.94 17.15 17.91
N MET A 277 -6.64 17.15 16.76
CA MET A 277 -6.40 18.13 15.70
C MET A 277 -6.75 19.55 16.15
N GLU A 278 -7.86 19.72 16.86
CA GLU A 278 -8.25 21.00 17.47
C GLU A 278 -7.22 21.48 18.51
N ASP A 279 -6.75 20.62 19.37
CA ASP A 279 -5.67 20.92 20.35
C ASP A 279 -4.37 21.35 19.66
N MET A 280 -4.10 20.85 18.45
CA MET A 280 -2.97 21.26 17.63
C MET A 280 -3.22 22.59 16.87
N GLY A 281 -4.39 23.22 17.05
CA GLY A 281 -4.75 24.50 16.47
C GLY A 281 -5.30 24.43 15.06
N MET A 282 -5.76 23.26 14.59
CA MET A 282 -6.41 23.09 13.30
C MET A 282 -7.92 23.39 13.41
N ALA A 283 -8.47 24.11 12.43
CA ALA A 283 -9.91 24.33 12.35
C ALA A 283 -10.58 23.19 11.59
N LEU A 284 -11.55 22.52 12.21
CA LEU A 284 -12.32 21.42 11.62
C LEU A 284 -13.65 21.95 11.06
N HIS A 285 -13.95 21.63 9.81
CA HIS A 285 -15.16 22.05 9.12
C HIS A 285 -15.95 20.85 8.63
N ALA A 286 -17.12 20.62 9.21
CA ALA A 286 -18.03 19.57 8.75
C ALA A 286 -18.59 19.95 7.37
N VAL A 287 -18.41 19.07 6.38
CA VAL A 287 -18.85 19.29 5.00
C VAL A 287 -19.57 18.05 4.46
N ASP A 288 -20.42 18.24 3.47
CA ASP A 288 -21.09 17.13 2.78
C ASP A 288 -20.09 16.36 1.91
N PHE A 289 -19.90 15.06 2.24
CA PHE A 289 -19.03 14.14 1.49
C PHE A 289 -19.79 13.32 0.45
N THR A 290 -21.09 13.55 0.23
CA THR A 290 -21.86 12.84 -0.77
C THR A 290 -21.19 12.80 -2.16
N PRO A 291 -20.63 13.91 -2.68
CA PRO A 291 -19.92 13.88 -3.96
C PRO A 291 -18.65 13.02 -3.94
N LEU A 292 -17.96 12.93 -2.80
CA LEU A 292 -16.75 12.10 -2.64
C LEU A 292 -17.13 10.62 -2.56
N PHE A 293 -18.20 10.27 -1.87
CA PHE A 293 -18.71 8.89 -1.82
C PHE A 293 -19.22 8.43 -3.19
N GLU A 294 -19.92 9.30 -3.92
CA GLU A 294 -20.33 9.00 -5.30
C GLU A 294 -19.12 8.79 -6.21
N LEU A 295 -18.09 9.63 -6.08
CA LEU A 295 -16.84 9.48 -6.82
C LEU A 295 -16.14 8.14 -6.52
N ALA A 296 -16.10 7.72 -5.25
CA ALA A 296 -15.56 6.42 -4.84
C ALA A 296 -16.42 5.26 -5.40
N SER A 297 -17.74 5.41 -5.39
CA SER A 297 -18.66 4.41 -5.93
C SER A 297 -18.44 4.11 -7.42
N LEU A 298 -18.01 5.08 -8.22
CA LEU A 298 -17.65 4.85 -9.63
C LEU A 298 -16.54 3.82 -9.80
N LEU A 299 -15.63 3.70 -8.82
CA LEU A 299 -14.55 2.71 -8.85
C LEU A 299 -15.04 1.31 -8.45
N TYR A 300 -15.87 1.21 -7.40
CA TYR A 300 -16.28 -0.09 -6.84
C TYR A 300 -17.47 -0.71 -7.54
N HIS A 301 -18.42 0.13 -7.98
CA HIS A 301 -19.70 -0.29 -8.57
C HIS A 301 -19.85 0.16 -10.02
N GLY A 302 -18.99 1.04 -10.50
CA GLY A 302 -19.01 1.57 -11.85
C GLY A 302 -18.02 0.85 -12.80
N PRO A 303 -17.87 1.40 -14.01
CA PRO A 303 -17.15 0.73 -15.09
C PRO A 303 -15.62 0.68 -14.93
N TRP A 304 -15.04 1.26 -13.86
CA TRP A 304 -13.60 1.10 -13.60
C TRP A 304 -13.18 -0.35 -13.33
N VAL A 305 -14.12 -1.22 -12.95
CA VAL A 305 -13.85 -2.67 -12.87
C VAL A 305 -13.53 -3.27 -14.25
N ALA A 306 -13.99 -2.66 -15.35
CA ALA A 306 -13.64 -3.06 -16.71
C ALA A 306 -12.14 -2.84 -17.00
N GLU A 307 -11.50 -1.86 -16.38
CA GLU A 307 -10.04 -1.65 -16.50
C GLU A 307 -9.25 -2.80 -15.86
N ARG A 308 -9.71 -3.34 -14.71
CA ARG A 308 -9.15 -4.56 -14.12
C ARG A 308 -9.32 -5.76 -15.05
N HIS A 309 -10.49 -5.90 -15.65
CA HIS A 309 -10.75 -6.96 -16.61
C HIS A 309 -9.87 -6.82 -17.87
N ALA A 310 -9.69 -5.60 -18.39
CA ALA A 310 -8.80 -5.36 -19.52
C ALA A 310 -7.34 -5.78 -19.24
N ALA A 311 -6.88 -5.60 -18.01
CA ALA A 311 -5.52 -5.95 -17.60
C ALA A 311 -5.32 -7.46 -17.35
N LEU A 312 -6.30 -8.14 -16.76
CA LEU A 312 -6.14 -9.48 -16.19
C LEU A 312 -7.12 -10.52 -16.73
N GLY A 313 -8.18 -10.08 -17.44
CA GLY A 313 -9.27 -10.94 -17.89
C GLY A 313 -8.81 -12.12 -18.74
N GLY A 314 -7.88 -11.90 -19.66
CA GLY A 314 -7.33 -12.97 -20.49
C GLY A 314 -6.66 -14.10 -19.71
N PHE A 315 -5.92 -13.76 -18.65
CA PHE A 315 -5.32 -14.77 -17.76
C PHE A 315 -6.40 -15.50 -16.95
N ILE A 316 -7.35 -14.75 -16.38
CA ILE A 316 -8.43 -15.31 -15.54
C ILE A 316 -9.32 -16.26 -16.34
N GLU A 317 -9.60 -15.94 -17.60
CA GLU A 317 -10.37 -16.79 -18.48
C GLU A 317 -9.62 -18.06 -18.91
N ALA A 318 -8.32 -17.93 -19.12
CA ALA A 318 -7.47 -19.07 -19.50
C ALA A 318 -7.18 -20.02 -18.33
N ARG A 319 -7.18 -19.51 -17.09
CA ARG A 319 -6.81 -20.29 -15.88
C ARG A 319 -7.73 -19.94 -14.68
N PRO A 320 -9.05 -20.12 -14.80
CA PRO A 320 -9.99 -19.73 -13.75
C PRO A 320 -9.78 -20.44 -12.42
N GLU A 321 -9.23 -21.66 -12.45
CA GLU A 321 -8.93 -22.49 -11.27
C GLU A 321 -7.76 -21.96 -10.44
N ALA A 322 -6.87 -21.17 -11.04
CA ALA A 322 -5.72 -20.57 -10.35
C ALA A 322 -6.10 -19.31 -9.55
N VAL A 323 -7.29 -18.77 -9.79
CA VAL A 323 -7.73 -17.48 -9.26
C VAL A 323 -8.75 -17.68 -8.14
N ASP A 324 -8.57 -16.95 -7.04
CA ASP A 324 -9.53 -16.90 -5.93
C ASP A 324 -10.95 -16.65 -6.46
N PRO A 325 -11.97 -17.42 -6.04
CA PRO A 325 -13.33 -17.31 -6.59
C PRO A 325 -13.94 -15.92 -6.43
N VAL A 326 -13.66 -15.22 -5.31
CA VAL A 326 -14.17 -13.87 -5.06
C VAL A 326 -13.48 -12.87 -6.00
N VAL A 327 -12.16 -12.95 -6.14
CA VAL A 327 -11.39 -12.11 -7.07
C VAL A 327 -11.87 -12.30 -8.51
N ARG A 328 -12.07 -13.56 -8.92
CA ARG A 328 -12.60 -13.90 -10.25
C ARG A 328 -13.97 -13.27 -10.48
N THR A 329 -14.88 -13.40 -9.51
CA THR A 329 -16.22 -12.82 -9.59
C THR A 329 -16.18 -11.30 -9.75
N ILE A 330 -15.34 -10.61 -8.95
CA ILE A 330 -15.20 -9.15 -9.00
C ILE A 330 -14.70 -8.70 -10.39
N ILE A 331 -13.63 -9.33 -10.89
CA ILE A 331 -13.01 -8.92 -12.15
C ILE A 331 -13.89 -9.26 -13.35
N ALA A 332 -14.60 -10.39 -13.32
CA ALA A 332 -15.51 -10.80 -14.40
C ALA A 332 -16.64 -9.78 -14.63
N ARG A 333 -17.10 -9.07 -13.58
CA ARG A 333 -18.09 -7.99 -13.71
C ARG A 333 -17.68 -6.88 -14.67
N GLY A 334 -16.39 -6.73 -14.94
CA GLY A 334 -15.90 -5.78 -15.94
C GLY A 334 -16.48 -5.97 -17.34
N ARG A 335 -17.00 -7.15 -17.66
CA ARG A 335 -17.69 -7.47 -18.94
C ARG A 335 -19.13 -6.97 -19.01
N GLU A 336 -19.72 -6.61 -17.89
CA GLU A 336 -21.13 -6.15 -17.83
C GLU A 336 -21.26 -4.70 -18.33
N PHE A 337 -20.17 -3.95 -18.40
CA PHE A 337 -20.17 -2.55 -18.79
C PHE A 337 -19.87 -2.36 -20.28
N SER A 338 -20.66 -1.51 -20.92
CA SER A 338 -20.48 -1.08 -22.30
C SER A 338 -19.48 0.09 -22.39
N ALA A 339 -19.04 0.41 -23.61
CA ALA A 339 -18.24 1.61 -23.84
C ALA A 339 -18.99 2.90 -23.47
N SER A 340 -20.32 2.93 -23.65
CA SER A 340 -21.16 4.07 -23.25
C SER A 340 -21.10 4.30 -21.75
N ASP A 341 -21.22 3.23 -20.95
CA ASP A 341 -21.15 3.32 -19.47
C ASP A 341 -19.81 3.92 -19.02
N VAL A 342 -18.70 3.56 -19.70
CA VAL A 342 -17.38 4.13 -19.41
C VAL A 342 -17.34 5.63 -19.69
N PHE A 343 -17.89 6.10 -20.81
CA PHE A 343 -17.90 7.53 -21.15
C PHE A 343 -18.83 8.33 -20.24
N GLU A 344 -20.00 7.80 -19.90
CA GLU A 344 -20.94 8.41 -18.96
C GLU A 344 -20.30 8.55 -17.55
N ALA A 345 -19.68 7.50 -17.04
CA ALA A 345 -18.99 7.55 -15.77
C ALA A 345 -17.79 8.51 -15.77
N ARG A 346 -17.06 8.62 -16.89
CA ARG A 346 -15.99 9.63 -17.05
C ARG A 346 -16.54 11.05 -17.03
N GLN A 347 -17.68 11.30 -17.68
CA GLN A 347 -18.35 12.59 -17.63
C GLN A 347 -18.78 12.91 -16.18
N ARG A 348 -19.47 11.96 -15.53
CA ARG A 348 -19.92 12.14 -14.13
C ARG A 348 -18.73 12.40 -13.19
N ARG A 349 -17.63 11.68 -13.38
CA ARG A 349 -16.40 11.93 -12.63
C ARG A 349 -15.89 13.36 -12.79
N GLN A 350 -15.94 13.96 -13.99
CA GLN A 350 -15.50 15.34 -14.19
C GLN A 350 -16.41 16.34 -13.47
N GLU A 351 -17.71 16.11 -13.45
CA GLU A 351 -18.67 16.93 -12.71
C GLU A 351 -18.36 16.91 -11.21
N LEU A 352 -18.23 15.71 -10.62
CA LEU A 352 -17.87 15.53 -9.21
C LEU A 352 -16.51 16.16 -8.86
N LEU A 353 -15.52 16.09 -9.76
CA LEU A 353 -14.23 16.74 -9.56
C LEU A 353 -14.33 18.28 -9.50
N CYS A 354 -15.33 18.90 -10.13
CA CYS A 354 -15.57 20.33 -9.96
C CYS A 354 -15.98 20.66 -8.52
N GLU A 355 -16.84 19.83 -7.92
CA GLU A 355 -17.26 19.97 -6.52
C GLU A 355 -16.08 19.74 -5.56
N VAL A 356 -15.28 18.70 -5.80
CA VAL A 356 -14.07 18.40 -5.01
C VAL A 356 -13.05 19.55 -5.09
N ARG A 357 -12.85 20.14 -6.25
CA ARG A 357 -11.97 21.32 -6.40
C ARG A 357 -12.47 22.52 -5.60
N ALA A 358 -13.78 22.74 -5.59
CA ALA A 358 -14.38 23.82 -4.79
C ALA A 358 -14.19 23.56 -3.28
N LEU A 359 -14.15 22.30 -2.84
CA LEU A 359 -13.83 21.93 -1.46
C LEU A 359 -12.38 22.30 -1.12
N PHE A 360 -11.41 21.88 -1.95
CA PHE A 360 -9.99 22.19 -1.75
C PHE A 360 -9.63 23.66 -1.95
N ALA A 361 -10.49 24.47 -2.58
CA ALA A 361 -10.31 25.91 -2.61
C ALA A 361 -10.58 26.60 -1.26
N ARG A 362 -11.22 25.88 -0.32
CA ARG A 362 -11.61 26.41 0.99
C ARG A 362 -10.90 25.74 2.17
N HIS A 363 -10.34 24.55 1.95
CA HIS A 363 -9.71 23.76 2.99
C HIS A 363 -8.35 23.23 2.52
N ASP A 364 -7.39 23.22 3.42
CA ASP A 364 -6.01 22.79 3.11
C ASP A 364 -5.92 21.27 2.89
N ALA A 365 -6.75 20.50 3.59
CA ALA A 365 -6.79 19.04 3.49
C ALA A 365 -8.14 18.45 3.90
N LEU A 366 -8.34 17.17 3.60
CA LEU A 366 -9.44 16.36 4.12
C LEU A 366 -8.91 15.49 5.26
N LEU A 367 -9.63 15.43 6.37
CA LEU A 367 -9.39 14.50 7.46
C LEU A 367 -10.54 13.49 7.50
N VAL A 368 -10.24 12.22 7.33
CA VAL A 368 -11.23 11.13 7.30
C VAL A 368 -10.71 9.92 8.08
N PRO A 369 -11.59 9.07 8.64
CA PRO A 369 -11.22 7.75 9.12
C PRO A 369 -10.60 6.94 7.97
N THR A 370 -9.60 6.11 8.26
CA THR A 370 -8.99 5.23 7.25
C THR A 370 -9.98 4.16 6.79
N ALA A 371 -10.78 3.63 7.70
CA ALA A 371 -11.86 2.69 7.45
C ALA A 371 -12.94 2.87 8.53
N PRO A 372 -14.20 2.49 8.25
CA PRO A 372 -15.30 2.68 9.19
C PRO A 372 -15.31 1.67 10.34
N SER A 373 -14.62 0.55 10.18
CA SER A 373 -14.55 -0.52 11.18
C SER A 373 -13.30 -1.37 10.96
N HIS A 374 -12.96 -2.19 11.98
CA HIS A 374 -11.87 -3.16 11.88
C HIS A 374 -12.45 -4.57 12.06
N PRO A 375 -12.73 -5.31 10.97
CA PRO A 375 -13.43 -6.59 11.06
C PRO A 375 -12.55 -7.74 11.55
N LEU A 376 -13.21 -8.74 12.13
CA LEU A 376 -12.60 -10.02 12.46
C LEU A 376 -12.38 -10.86 11.20
N LEU A 377 -11.36 -11.72 11.20
CA LEU A 377 -11.13 -12.71 10.15
C LEU A 377 -12.36 -13.62 9.94
N SER A 378 -13.06 -13.99 11.01
CA SER A 378 -14.27 -14.81 10.94
C SER A 378 -15.42 -14.08 10.25
N ALA A 379 -15.56 -12.78 10.42
CA ALA A 379 -16.60 -11.99 9.73
C ALA A 379 -16.33 -11.95 8.21
N ILE A 380 -15.09 -11.69 7.79
CA ILE A 380 -14.70 -11.74 6.38
C ILE A 380 -14.91 -13.14 5.78
N ALA A 381 -14.60 -14.20 6.53
CA ALA A 381 -14.80 -15.57 6.03
C ALA A 381 -16.30 -15.91 5.84
N GLY A 382 -17.18 -15.35 6.65
CA GLY A 382 -18.63 -15.52 6.51
C GLY A 382 -19.25 -14.75 5.34
N GLU A 383 -18.81 -13.50 5.14
CA GLU A 383 -19.38 -12.56 4.15
C GLU A 383 -18.26 -11.81 3.39
N PRO A 384 -17.50 -12.52 2.53
CA PRO A 384 -16.23 -11.98 1.99
C PRO A 384 -16.41 -10.80 1.04
N LEU A 385 -17.55 -10.61 0.41
CA LEU A 385 -17.84 -9.46 -0.45
C LEU A 385 -18.37 -8.29 0.37
N GLU A 386 -19.37 -8.53 1.22
CA GLU A 386 -20.05 -7.48 1.96
C GLU A 386 -19.11 -6.81 2.98
N GLN A 387 -18.44 -7.60 3.81
CA GLN A 387 -17.54 -7.08 4.83
C GLN A 387 -16.33 -6.33 4.22
N ASP A 388 -15.77 -6.83 3.11
CA ASP A 388 -14.67 -6.19 2.42
C ASP A 388 -15.11 -4.87 1.74
N SER A 389 -16.35 -4.82 1.18
CA SER A 389 -16.89 -3.61 0.54
C SER A 389 -17.14 -2.47 1.52
N ARG A 390 -17.36 -2.76 2.81
CA ARG A 390 -17.50 -1.74 3.86
C ARG A 390 -16.18 -1.03 4.18
N LEU A 391 -15.04 -1.57 3.76
CA LEU A 391 -13.72 -1.01 4.04
C LEU A 391 -13.30 0.08 3.05
N GLY A 392 -13.93 0.17 1.87
CA GLY A 392 -13.55 1.08 0.79
C GLY A 392 -14.55 2.12 0.38
#